data_cd2e07fcd605a31d390fe84dfffa755a
#
_entry.id   cd2e07fcd605a31d390fe84dfffa755a
#
_cell.length_a   1.000
_cell.length_b   1.000
_cell.length_c   1.000
_cell.angle_alpha   90.00
_cell.angle_beta   90.00
_cell.angle_gamma   90.00
#
_symmetry.space_group_name_H-M   'P 1'
#
loop_
_entity.id
_entity.type
_entity.pdbx_description
1 polymer ?
#
loop_
_entity_poly.entity_id
_entity_poly.type
_entity_poly.pdbx_seq_one_letter_code
_entity_poly.pdbx_strand_id
1 'polypeptide(L)'
;MALLGTMPVMAYRPTSFISWTVLLLTLLLPATNAWAQKDFKLDESDNWELVQQPDPSSPAGALARARELLANGEADRAYNMAYRWLERHGDSSLAADAYLLRADAMVAMGDYYESLYDYEYVIRRYPASPTFMLALSRELEIASLFAHGTRRKVFGLRIGDATDEAEELFIRIQERAPGSQIAEQAGIELADMYFRQRRMELAADMYAIFIEKYPKSPFIDKSRRRLIYANIATFKGPQFDIVGLREAKRELQQLIATRPAEAERIGAQALINRIVESEATKMLTTAEWYNRVGDPIAAEFFIRNMVERYPRSAATVRALDIIPGILAQLPETVLASAPDYKMLREGLVNFDRTILLDPPKVTIEGERPAISQDPPIVREGRGMPPEGTEAAEALKEQKRRAESPVNIPPGQPLPIPPGDDP
;
A
#
# COMPACT_ATOMS: atom_id res chain seq x y z
N MET A 1 -51.10 54.22 -33.94
CA MET A 1 -50.94 55.28 -35.00
C MET A 1 -49.43 55.42 -35.28
N ALA A 2 -49.03 55.18 -36.55
CA ALA A 2 -47.77 55.51 -37.19
C ALA A 2 -46.45 55.05 -36.62
N LEU A 3 -45.76 54.04 -37.10
CA LEU A 3 -45.02 53.89 -38.37
C LEU A 3 -43.93 54.97 -38.60
N LEU A 4 -42.68 54.49 -38.66
CA LEU A 4 -41.54 54.89 -39.53
C LEU A 4 -40.27 54.38 -38.83
N GLY A 5 -39.42 53.43 -39.22
CA GLY A 5 -38.84 53.28 -40.54
C GLY A 5 -37.47 53.98 -40.56
N THR A 6 -36.35 53.27 -40.12
CA THR A 6 -35.03 53.79 -40.47
C THR A 6 -34.12 52.65 -40.94
N MET A 7 -33.53 52.92 -42.12
CA MET A 7 -32.60 52.10 -42.91
C MET A 7 -31.22 51.98 -42.24
N PRO A 8 -30.44 50.95 -42.60
CA PRO A 8 -29.12 50.72 -42.02
C PRO A 8 -28.04 51.55 -42.65
N VAL A 9 -27.21 52.17 -41.83
CA VAL A 9 -26.00 52.88 -42.26
C VAL A 9 -24.90 51.84 -42.53
N MET A 10 -24.40 51.82 -43.74
CA MET A 10 -23.19 51.11 -44.19
C MET A 10 -21.98 51.66 -43.41
N ALA A 11 -21.38 50.83 -42.49
CA ALA A 11 -20.12 51.18 -41.87
C ALA A 11 -18.95 50.71 -42.75
N TYR A 12 -18.19 51.68 -43.22
CA TYR A 12 -16.94 51.58 -43.95
C TYR A 12 -15.87 50.89 -43.09
N ARG A 13 -15.33 49.76 -43.56
CA ARG A 13 -14.19 49.08 -42.95
C ARG A 13 -12.89 49.63 -43.52
N PRO A 14 -11.99 50.21 -42.72
CA PRO A 14 -10.64 50.48 -43.19
C PRO A 14 -9.83 49.22 -43.18
N THR A 15 -9.31 48.80 -44.30
CA THR A 15 -8.36 47.68 -44.43
C THR A 15 -7.05 48.07 -43.79
N SER A 16 -6.71 47.30 -42.71
CA SER A 16 -5.53 47.53 -41.91
C SER A 16 -4.25 47.03 -42.61
N PHE A 17 -3.56 47.93 -43.27
CA PHE A 17 -2.17 47.75 -43.76
C PHE A 17 -1.12 47.76 -42.64
N ILE A 18 -1.52 47.92 -41.38
CA ILE A 18 -0.64 48.04 -40.23
C ILE A 18 -0.23 46.64 -39.65
N SER A 19 -0.95 45.58 -40.03
CA SER A 19 -0.75 44.24 -39.41
C SER A 19 0.50 43.50 -39.92
N TRP A 20 1.00 43.81 -41.09
CA TRP A 20 2.14 43.12 -41.70
C TRP A 20 3.50 43.70 -41.32
N THR A 21 3.56 44.98 -41.00
CA THR A 21 4.80 45.64 -40.57
C THR A 21 5.18 45.30 -39.12
N VAL A 22 4.19 45.02 -38.22
CA VAL A 22 4.46 44.61 -36.86
C VAL A 22 4.94 43.14 -36.81
N LEU A 23 4.45 42.28 -37.73
CA LEU A 23 4.89 40.88 -37.82
C LEU A 23 6.33 40.74 -38.37
N LEU A 24 6.76 41.65 -39.24
CA LEU A 24 8.12 41.62 -39.78
C LEU A 24 9.16 42.24 -38.83
N LEU A 25 8.74 43.09 -37.89
CA LEU A 25 9.64 43.69 -36.90
C LEU A 25 9.95 42.78 -35.74
N THR A 26 9.07 41.80 -35.45
CA THR A 26 9.31 40.78 -34.40
C THR A 26 10.26 39.67 -34.85
N LEU A 27 10.50 39.53 -36.18
CA LEU A 27 11.47 38.55 -36.73
C LEU A 27 12.92 39.06 -36.77
N LEU A 28 13.16 40.32 -36.41
CA LEU A 28 14.49 40.97 -36.40
C LEU A 28 15.01 41.24 -34.98
N LEU A 29 14.37 40.68 -33.93
CA LEU A 29 14.96 40.69 -32.64
C LEU A 29 16.18 39.75 -32.67
N PRO A 30 17.40 40.23 -32.40
CA PRO A 30 18.54 39.36 -32.29
C PRO A 30 18.18 38.31 -31.21
N ALA A 31 18.39 37.03 -31.52
CA ALA A 31 18.33 35.98 -30.52
C ALA A 31 19.28 36.42 -29.40
N THR A 32 18.70 36.97 -28.34
CA THR A 32 19.46 37.25 -27.12
C THR A 32 20.04 35.92 -26.71
N ASN A 33 21.36 35.82 -26.77
CA ASN A 33 22.07 34.65 -26.24
C ASN A 33 21.42 34.33 -24.90
N ALA A 34 20.77 33.19 -24.81
CA ALA A 34 20.27 32.68 -23.55
C ALA A 34 21.47 32.67 -22.63
N TRP A 35 21.46 33.55 -21.64
CA TRP A 35 22.53 33.64 -20.65
C TRP A 35 22.54 32.27 -20.01
N ALA A 36 23.62 31.50 -20.27
CA ALA A 36 23.79 30.20 -19.65
C ALA A 36 23.65 30.40 -18.15
N GLN A 37 22.62 29.79 -17.58
CA GLN A 37 22.36 29.83 -16.15
C GLN A 37 23.63 29.30 -15.46
N LYS A 38 24.26 30.12 -14.64
CA LYS A 38 25.46 29.72 -13.90
C LYS A 38 25.01 29.02 -12.64
N ASP A 39 25.33 27.74 -12.53
CA ASP A 39 25.05 26.95 -11.34
C ASP A 39 26.14 27.24 -10.30
N PHE A 40 25.73 27.50 -9.06
CA PHE A 40 26.62 27.68 -7.92
C PHE A 40 26.35 26.60 -6.91
N LYS A 41 27.42 26.07 -6.32
CA LYS A 41 27.35 25.12 -5.21
C LYS A 41 27.93 25.79 -3.95
N LEU A 42 27.30 25.56 -2.81
CA LEU A 42 27.80 25.97 -1.52
C LEU A 42 28.96 25.02 -1.12
N ASP A 43 30.11 25.54 -0.80
CA ASP A 43 31.24 24.76 -0.26
C ASP A 43 31.05 24.47 1.23
N GLU A 44 31.98 23.71 1.83
CA GLU A 44 31.95 23.37 3.26
C GLU A 44 32.17 24.60 4.17
N SER A 45 32.56 25.74 3.58
CA SER A 45 32.85 27.02 4.25
C SER A 45 31.74 28.06 4.03
N ASP A 46 30.56 27.64 3.57
CA ASP A 46 29.41 28.48 3.23
C ASP A 46 29.69 29.55 2.12
N ASN A 47 30.67 29.30 1.25
CA ASN A 47 30.90 30.15 0.09
C ASN A 47 30.29 29.56 -1.17
N TRP A 48 29.73 30.44 -2.03
CA TRP A 48 29.18 30.06 -3.32
C TRP A 48 30.32 29.88 -4.35
N GLU A 49 30.64 28.63 -4.70
CA GLU A 49 31.55 28.33 -5.80
C GLU A 49 30.78 28.11 -7.09
N LEU A 50 31.30 28.70 -8.19
CA LEU A 50 30.77 28.48 -9.53
C LEU A 50 31.04 27.02 -9.92
N VAL A 51 29.96 26.26 -10.18
CA VAL A 51 30.09 24.91 -10.75
C VAL A 51 30.60 25.06 -12.18
N GLN A 52 31.87 24.72 -12.40
CA GLN A 52 32.38 24.65 -13.76
C GLN A 52 31.72 23.51 -14.49
N GLN A 53 31.00 23.85 -15.57
CA GLN A 53 30.44 22.81 -16.45
C GLN A 53 31.61 21.97 -16.98
N PRO A 54 31.53 20.64 -16.90
CA PRO A 54 32.59 19.77 -17.40
C PRO A 54 32.76 19.99 -18.91
N ASP A 55 34.02 19.94 -19.37
CA ASP A 55 34.37 20.05 -20.79
C ASP A 55 33.43 19.12 -21.62
N PRO A 56 32.67 19.63 -22.60
CA PRO A 56 31.76 18.83 -23.42
C PRO A 56 32.40 17.64 -24.13
N SER A 57 33.73 17.70 -24.36
CA SER A 57 34.50 16.61 -24.95
C SER A 57 34.96 15.55 -23.94
N SER A 58 34.84 15.82 -22.64
CA SER A 58 35.22 14.89 -21.59
C SER A 58 34.15 13.83 -21.33
N PRO A 59 34.51 12.68 -20.75
CA PRO A 59 33.51 11.69 -20.30
C PRO A 59 32.46 12.28 -19.35
N ALA A 60 32.84 13.17 -18.45
CA ALA A 60 31.92 13.88 -17.54
C ALA A 60 30.96 14.80 -18.29
N GLY A 61 31.49 15.55 -19.32
CA GLY A 61 30.66 16.41 -20.17
C GLY A 61 29.63 15.65 -21.01
N ALA A 62 30.01 14.44 -21.47
CA ALA A 62 29.07 13.58 -22.19
C ALA A 62 27.91 13.12 -21.26
N LEU A 63 28.17 12.78 -19.99
CA LEU A 63 27.10 12.45 -19.03
C LEU A 63 26.26 13.69 -18.66
N ALA A 64 26.88 14.86 -18.52
CA ALA A 64 26.15 16.11 -18.28
C ALA A 64 25.15 16.38 -19.43
N ARG A 65 25.59 16.20 -20.69
CA ARG A 65 24.71 16.34 -21.84
C ARG A 65 23.60 15.28 -21.87
N ALA A 66 23.85 14.05 -21.46
CA ALA A 66 22.83 13.03 -21.38
C ALA A 66 21.79 13.37 -20.29
N ARG A 67 22.19 13.97 -19.16
CA ARG A 67 21.26 14.50 -18.13
C ARG A 67 20.41 15.64 -18.67
N GLU A 68 21.00 16.53 -19.46
CA GLU A 68 20.28 17.63 -20.12
C GLU A 68 19.21 17.09 -21.10
N LEU A 69 19.57 16.09 -21.90
CA LEU A 69 18.60 15.43 -22.81
C LEU A 69 17.43 14.82 -22.01
N LEU A 70 17.73 14.16 -20.90
CA LEU A 70 16.69 13.58 -20.05
C LEU A 70 15.78 14.66 -19.45
N ALA A 71 16.36 15.75 -18.95
CA ALA A 71 15.63 16.89 -18.40
C ALA A 71 14.73 17.57 -19.45
N ASN A 72 15.13 17.56 -20.72
CA ASN A 72 14.36 18.07 -21.84
C ASN A 72 13.30 17.08 -22.35
N GLY A 73 13.14 15.91 -21.73
CA GLY A 73 12.17 14.88 -22.12
C GLY A 73 12.63 13.99 -23.28
N GLU A 74 13.90 14.09 -23.70
CA GLU A 74 14.47 13.27 -24.79
C GLU A 74 15.07 11.96 -24.23
N ALA A 75 14.23 11.17 -23.54
CA ALA A 75 14.64 9.98 -22.78
C ALA A 75 15.36 8.92 -23.64
N ASP A 76 14.88 8.63 -24.85
CA ASP A 76 15.52 7.68 -25.77
C ASP A 76 16.96 8.12 -26.13
N ARG A 77 17.18 9.40 -26.32
CA ARG A 77 18.50 9.95 -26.67
C ARG A 77 19.44 9.91 -25.45
N ALA A 78 18.89 10.23 -24.27
CA ALA A 78 19.63 10.14 -23.01
C ALA A 78 20.06 8.68 -22.73
N TYR A 79 19.15 7.73 -22.89
CA TYR A 79 19.43 6.29 -22.77
C TYR A 79 20.56 5.86 -23.71
N ASN A 80 20.43 6.15 -25.00
CA ASN A 80 21.41 5.78 -26.00
C ASN A 80 22.79 6.41 -25.76
N MET A 81 22.83 7.63 -25.21
CA MET A 81 24.07 8.31 -24.87
C MET A 81 24.73 7.66 -23.65
N ALA A 82 23.97 7.38 -22.59
CA ALA A 82 24.46 6.69 -21.39
C ALA A 82 24.93 5.26 -21.71
N TYR A 83 24.16 4.52 -22.54
CA TYR A 83 24.52 3.18 -23.00
C TYR A 83 25.89 3.16 -23.70
N ARG A 84 26.09 4.00 -24.73
CA ARG A 84 27.36 4.10 -25.47
C ARG A 84 28.50 4.61 -24.60
N TRP A 85 28.18 5.39 -23.59
CA TRP A 85 29.17 5.85 -22.62
C TRP A 85 29.68 4.69 -21.77
N LEU A 86 28.78 3.85 -21.25
CA LEU A 86 29.11 2.67 -20.46
C LEU A 86 29.94 1.65 -21.26
N GLU A 87 29.62 1.43 -22.55
CA GLU A 87 30.43 0.57 -23.40
C GLU A 87 31.88 1.02 -23.53
N ARG A 88 32.14 2.31 -23.43
CA ARG A 88 33.49 2.88 -23.60
C ARG A 88 34.21 3.15 -22.28
N HIS A 89 33.46 3.36 -21.20
CA HIS A 89 33.99 3.85 -19.93
C HIS A 89 33.42 3.08 -18.72
N GLY A 90 33.07 1.81 -18.87
CA GLY A 90 32.47 0.99 -17.81
C GLY A 90 33.28 0.89 -16.53
N ASP A 91 34.63 1.01 -16.61
CA ASP A 91 35.53 0.98 -15.46
C ASP A 91 35.81 2.37 -14.86
N SER A 92 35.17 3.40 -15.36
CA SER A 92 35.33 4.76 -14.85
C SER A 92 34.71 4.93 -13.46
N SER A 93 35.30 5.84 -12.66
CA SER A 93 34.68 6.29 -11.40
C SER A 93 33.27 6.90 -11.58
N LEU A 94 32.95 7.35 -12.79
CA LEU A 94 31.64 7.89 -13.15
C LEU A 94 30.63 6.81 -13.65
N ALA A 95 31.01 5.53 -13.65
CA ALA A 95 30.15 4.45 -14.13
C ALA A 95 28.84 4.35 -13.32
N ALA A 96 28.91 4.53 -12.00
CA ALA A 96 27.71 4.56 -11.16
C ALA A 96 26.71 5.63 -11.59
N ASP A 97 27.19 6.83 -11.92
CA ASP A 97 26.37 7.94 -12.45
C ASP A 97 25.77 7.61 -13.82
N ALA A 98 26.53 6.91 -14.66
CA ALA A 98 26.07 6.54 -16.00
C ALA A 98 24.96 5.45 -15.94
N TYR A 99 25.10 4.44 -15.06
CA TYR A 99 24.07 3.45 -14.80
C TYR A 99 22.80 4.08 -14.24
N LEU A 100 22.95 4.94 -13.22
CA LEU A 100 21.82 5.69 -12.65
C LEU A 100 21.06 6.49 -13.73
N LEU A 101 21.79 7.22 -14.58
CA LEU A 101 21.23 8.02 -15.65
C LEU A 101 20.53 7.16 -16.71
N ARG A 102 21.09 6.02 -17.06
CA ARG A 102 20.46 5.07 -18.00
C ARG A 102 19.17 4.51 -17.42
N ALA A 103 19.16 4.16 -16.15
CA ALA A 103 17.96 3.71 -15.44
C ALA A 103 16.90 4.82 -15.36
N ASP A 104 17.27 6.05 -15.03
CA ASP A 104 16.35 7.20 -15.02
C ASP A 104 15.74 7.44 -16.41
N ALA A 105 16.51 7.26 -17.48
CA ALA A 105 16.00 7.35 -18.84
C ALA A 105 14.99 6.22 -19.14
N MET A 106 15.23 4.98 -18.69
CA MET A 106 14.27 3.88 -18.82
C MET A 106 12.98 4.18 -18.02
N VAL A 107 13.09 4.74 -16.83
CA VAL A 107 11.93 5.18 -16.05
C VAL A 107 11.11 6.21 -16.80
N ALA A 108 11.77 7.20 -17.43
CA ALA A 108 11.10 8.22 -18.24
C ALA A 108 10.39 7.64 -19.48
N MET A 109 10.90 6.54 -20.05
CA MET A 109 10.24 5.77 -21.12
C MET A 109 9.13 4.85 -20.57
N GLY A 110 9.03 4.75 -19.24
CA GLY A 110 8.08 3.88 -18.54
C GLY A 110 8.50 2.41 -18.47
N ASP A 111 9.76 2.12 -18.67
CA ASP A 111 10.37 0.78 -18.58
C ASP A 111 10.86 0.52 -17.13
N TYR A 112 9.90 0.60 -16.18
CA TYR A 112 10.19 0.56 -14.75
C TYR A 112 10.89 -0.73 -14.31
N TYR A 113 10.47 -1.87 -14.83
CA TYR A 113 11.03 -3.16 -14.43
C TYR A 113 12.47 -3.31 -14.92
N GLU A 114 12.73 -2.92 -16.16
CA GLU A 114 14.05 -2.96 -16.79
C GLU A 114 15.03 -2.01 -16.11
N SER A 115 14.56 -0.84 -15.65
CA SER A 115 15.40 0.12 -14.95
C SER A 115 15.93 -0.40 -13.60
N LEU A 116 15.22 -1.33 -12.96
CA LEU A 116 15.64 -1.93 -11.69
C LEU A 116 16.99 -2.66 -11.80
N TYR A 117 17.31 -3.23 -12.97
CA TYR A 117 18.60 -3.91 -13.16
C TYR A 117 19.79 -2.95 -13.00
N ASP A 118 19.66 -1.75 -13.53
CA ASP A 118 20.72 -0.73 -13.44
C ASP A 118 20.80 -0.13 -12.03
N TYR A 119 19.67 0.16 -11.39
CA TYR A 119 19.66 0.62 -10.01
C TYR A 119 20.26 -0.43 -9.07
N GLU A 120 19.88 -1.69 -9.24
CA GLU A 120 20.40 -2.82 -8.48
C GLU A 120 21.92 -2.97 -8.70
N TYR A 121 22.41 -2.78 -9.94
CA TYR A 121 23.83 -2.81 -10.25
C TYR A 121 24.58 -1.70 -9.51
N VAL A 122 24.05 -0.47 -9.48
CA VAL A 122 24.62 0.64 -8.72
C VAL A 122 24.68 0.31 -7.22
N ILE A 123 23.58 -0.17 -6.66
CA ILE A 123 23.45 -0.49 -5.23
C ILE A 123 24.47 -1.56 -4.81
N ARG A 124 24.64 -2.61 -5.61
CA ARG A 124 25.56 -3.71 -5.29
C ARG A 124 27.03 -3.38 -5.55
N ARG A 125 27.30 -2.71 -6.66
CA ARG A 125 28.68 -2.51 -7.11
C ARG A 125 29.31 -1.26 -6.52
N TYR A 126 28.50 -0.25 -6.21
CA TYR A 126 28.98 1.06 -5.76
C TYR A 126 28.37 1.53 -4.44
N PRO A 127 28.42 0.72 -3.35
CA PRO A 127 27.73 1.03 -2.08
C PRO A 127 28.29 2.27 -1.37
N ALA A 128 29.52 2.67 -1.69
CA ALA A 128 30.16 3.88 -1.15
C ALA A 128 29.95 5.13 -2.02
N SER A 129 29.27 4.98 -3.17
CA SER A 129 29.01 6.11 -4.07
C SER A 129 27.86 6.98 -3.55
N PRO A 130 27.89 8.29 -3.78
CA PRO A 130 26.73 9.18 -3.55
C PRO A 130 25.46 8.72 -4.30
N THR A 131 25.63 8.02 -5.43
CA THR A 131 24.52 7.48 -6.22
C THR A 131 23.79 6.30 -5.56
N PHE A 132 24.38 5.65 -4.54
CA PHE A 132 23.76 4.55 -3.81
C PHE A 132 22.39 4.92 -3.21
N MET A 133 22.33 6.01 -2.46
CA MET A 133 21.07 6.46 -1.85
C MET A 133 20.07 6.95 -2.90
N LEU A 134 20.54 7.52 -4.02
CA LEU A 134 19.67 7.92 -5.12
C LEU A 134 19.06 6.70 -5.81
N ALA A 135 19.84 5.65 -6.06
CA ALA A 135 19.33 4.41 -6.64
C ALA A 135 18.28 3.75 -5.74
N LEU A 136 18.52 3.68 -4.41
CA LEU A 136 17.50 3.20 -3.46
C LEU A 136 16.23 4.06 -3.45
N SER A 137 16.36 5.38 -3.58
CA SER A 137 15.20 6.28 -3.68
C SER A 137 14.39 5.98 -4.94
N ARG A 138 15.04 5.74 -6.08
CA ARG A 138 14.38 5.37 -7.34
C ARG A 138 13.71 3.99 -7.26
N GLU A 139 14.35 3.01 -6.62
CA GLU A 139 13.71 1.72 -6.35
C GLU A 139 12.46 1.88 -5.48
N LEU A 140 12.49 2.75 -4.46
CA LEU A 140 11.33 3.06 -3.62
C LEU A 140 10.19 3.67 -4.44
N GLU A 141 10.49 4.63 -5.32
CA GLU A 141 9.49 5.24 -6.21
C GLU A 141 8.82 4.18 -7.11
N ILE A 142 9.60 3.27 -7.70
CA ILE A 142 9.08 2.17 -8.54
C ILE A 142 8.27 1.18 -7.70
N ALA A 143 8.76 0.80 -6.53
CA ALA A 143 8.03 -0.08 -5.60
C ALA A 143 6.66 0.51 -5.24
N SER A 144 6.61 1.82 -4.95
CA SER A 144 5.36 2.53 -4.67
C SER A 144 4.41 2.53 -5.88
N LEU A 145 4.92 2.75 -7.10
CA LEU A 145 4.12 2.66 -8.31
C LEU A 145 3.50 1.25 -8.49
N PHE A 146 4.29 0.20 -8.29
CA PHE A 146 3.83 -1.18 -8.40
C PHE A 146 2.82 -1.52 -7.29
N ALA A 147 3.08 -1.11 -6.04
CA ALA A 147 2.17 -1.27 -4.91
C ALA A 147 0.82 -0.56 -5.10
N HIS A 148 0.77 0.49 -5.93
CA HIS A 148 -0.45 1.20 -6.30
C HIS A 148 -1.10 0.67 -7.59
N GLY A 149 -0.62 -0.47 -8.12
CA GLY A 149 -1.25 -1.18 -9.23
C GLY A 149 -0.71 -0.84 -10.61
N THR A 150 0.42 -0.13 -10.70
CA THR A 150 1.13 0.01 -11.97
C THR A 150 1.65 -1.36 -12.40
N ARG A 151 1.28 -1.78 -13.60
CA ARG A 151 1.66 -3.08 -14.13
C ARG A 151 3.01 -3.00 -14.86
N ARG A 152 3.81 -4.06 -14.78
CA ARG A 152 5.02 -4.19 -15.60
C ARG A 152 4.67 -4.41 -17.05
N LYS A 153 5.55 -3.96 -17.96
CA LYS A 153 5.44 -4.26 -19.39
C LYS A 153 5.81 -5.72 -19.65
N VAL A 154 5.01 -6.41 -20.45
CA VAL A 154 5.30 -7.73 -20.99
C VAL A 154 5.03 -7.65 -22.48
N PHE A 155 6.04 -7.88 -23.30
CA PHE A 155 5.98 -7.68 -24.76
C PHE A 155 5.45 -6.28 -25.16
N GLY A 156 5.88 -5.24 -24.45
CA GLY A 156 5.48 -3.86 -24.69
C GLY A 156 4.10 -3.46 -24.15
N LEU A 157 3.33 -4.38 -23.59
CA LEU A 157 2.00 -4.14 -23.01
C LEU A 157 2.07 -4.18 -21.48
N ARG A 158 1.42 -3.23 -20.80
CA ARG A 158 1.33 -3.18 -19.32
C ARG A 158 0.26 -4.15 -18.80
N ILE A 159 0.57 -5.43 -18.74
CA ILE A 159 -0.35 -6.50 -18.34
C ILE A 159 0.14 -7.34 -17.15
N GLY A 160 1.46 -7.36 -16.88
CA GLY A 160 2.04 -8.13 -15.78
C GLY A 160 1.69 -7.53 -14.42
N ASP A 161 1.24 -8.34 -13.48
CA ASP A 161 1.18 -7.95 -12.08
C ASP A 161 2.60 -7.71 -11.56
N ALA A 162 2.77 -6.71 -10.71
CA ALA A 162 4.04 -6.32 -10.14
C ALA A 162 3.94 -6.17 -8.61
N THR A 163 2.95 -6.80 -8.01
CA THR A 163 2.71 -6.74 -6.57
C THR A 163 3.83 -7.42 -5.77
N ASP A 164 4.27 -8.59 -6.24
CA ASP A 164 5.32 -9.35 -5.59
C ASP A 164 6.68 -8.63 -5.71
N GLU A 165 6.92 -7.98 -6.86
CA GLU A 165 8.10 -7.14 -7.06
C GLU A 165 8.10 -5.93 -6.11
N ALA A 166 6.94 -5.31 -5.87
CA ALA A 166 6.83 -4.21 -4.90
C ALA A 166 7.15 -4.68 -3.47
N GLU A 167 6.61 -5.82 -3.07
CA GLU A 167 6.87 -6.45 -1.76
C GLU A 167 8.37 -6.70 -1.58
N GLU A 168 9.01 -7.32 -2.56
CA GLU A 168 10.44 -7.63 -2.54
C GLU A 168 11.29 -6.37 -2.47
N LEU A 169 10.99 -5.35 -3.27
CA LEU A 169 11.72 -4.09 -3.27
C LEU A 169 11.63 -3.37 -1.91
N PHE A 170 10.45 -3.27 -1.31
CA PHE A 170 10.30 -2.66 0.01
C PHE A 170 11.11 -3.39 1.09
N ILE A 171 11.15 -4.72 1.05
CA ILE A 171 11.95 -5.52 1.99
C ILE A 171 13.45 -5.24 1.78
N ARG A 172 13.93 -5.33 0.53
CA ARG A 172 15.34 -5.09 0.19
C ARG A 172 15.82 -3.70 0.57
N ILE A 173 15.01 -2.67 0.35
CA ILE A 173 15.35 -1.30 0.74
C ILE A 173 15.56 -1.19 2.25
N GLN A 174 14.69 -1.82 3.05
CA GLN A 174 14.84 -1.84 4.51
C GLN A 174 16.09 -2.59 4.98
N GLU A 175 16.50 -3.64 4.27
CA GLU A 175 17.70 -4.41 4.55
C GLU A 175 18.99 -3.66 4.18
N ARG A 176 18.98 -2.90 3.09
CA ARG A 176 20.16 -2.21 2.55
C ARG A 176 20.50 -0.89 3.23
N ALA A 177 19.49 -0.18 3.71
CA ALA A 177 19.68 1.10 4.37
C ALA A 177 18.90 1.17 5.70
N PRO A 178 19.17 0.24 6.66
CA PRO A 178 18.40 0.16 7.90
C PRO A 178 18.50 1.47 8.69
N GLY A 179 17.36 1.92 9.24
CA GLY A 179 17.29 3.15 10.03
C GLY A 179 17.30 4.45 9.20
N SER A 180 17.45 4.37 7.89
CA SER A 180 17.35 5.54 7.01
C SER A 180 15.88 5.96 6.80
N GLN A 181 15.68 7.21 6.38
CA GLN A 181 14.37 7.72 6.01
C GLN A 181 13.74 6.93 4.85
N ILE A 182 14.56 6.44 3.90
CA ILE A 182 14.11 5.61 2.77
C ILE A 182 13.59 4.27 3.29
N ALA A 183 14.28 3.63 4.25
CA ALA A 183 13.83 2.39 4.86
C ALA A 183 12.56 2.57 5.71
N GLU A 184 12.43 3.72 6.39
CA GLU A 184 11.21 4.09 7.09
C GLU A 184 10.03 4.22 6.12
N GLN A 185 10.22 4.93 5.01
CA GLN A 185 9.20 5.07 3.98
C GLN A 185 8.83 3.71 3.35
N ALA A 186 9.82 2.87 3.04
CA ALA A 186 9.57 1.53 2.51
C ALA A 186 8.77 0.66 3.50
N GLY A 187 9.06 0.75 4.79
CA GLY A 187 8.34 -0.01 5.83
C GLY A 187 6.88 0.37 5.95
N ILE A 188 6.57 1.66 5.95
CA ILE A 188 5.17 2.12 6.01
C ILE A 188 4.41 1.82 4.72
N GLU A 189 5.04 1.94 3.54
CA GLU A 189 4.43 1.62 2.26
C GLU A 189 4.10 0.12 2.15
N LEU A 190 4.99 -0.75 2.63
CA LEU A 190 4.75 -2.20 2.67
C LEU A 190 3.55 -2.55 3.56
N ALA A 191 3.49 -1.98 4.77
CA ALA A 191 2.36 -2.19 5.68
C ALA A 191 1.04 -1.69 5.07
N ASP A 192 1.08 -0.52 4.43
CA ASP A 192 -0.05 0.08 3.74
C ASP A 192 -0.50 -0.76 2.52
N MET A 193 0.45 -1.34 1.79
CA MET A 193 0.16 -2.23 0.67
C MET A 193 -0.59 -3.48 1.15
N TYR A 194 -0.12 -4.18 2.19
CA TYR A 194 -0.83 -5.33 2.75
C TYR A 194 -2.22 -4.96 3.25
N PHE A 195 -2.36 -3.79 3.89
CA PHE A 195 -3.66 -3.31 4.35
C PHE A 195 -4.64 -3.06 3.20
N ARG A 196 -4.20 -2.44 2.09
CA ARG A 196 -5.01 -2.23 0.88
C ARG A 196 -5.43 -3.55 0.23
N GLN A 197 -4.53 -4.53 0.22
CA GLN A 197 -4.78 -5.88 -0.32
C GLN A 197 -5.64 -6.76 0.60
N ARG A 198 -6.04 -6.26 1.77
CA ARG A 198 -6.77 -7.02 2.79
C ARG A 198 -6.00 -8.23 3.35
N ARG A 199 -4.68 -8.25 3.22
CA ARG A 199 -3.79 -9.22 3.87
C ARG A 199 -3.57 -8.76 5.32
N MET A 200 -4.64 -8.81 6.15
CA MET A 200 -4.69 -8.11 7.43
C MET A 200 -3.72 -8.65 8.47
N GLU A 201 -3.42 -9.93 8.46
CA GLU A 201 -2.42 -10.55 9.33
C GLU A 201 -1.04 -9.94 9.07
N LEU A 202 -0.59 -9.93 7.79
CA LEU A 202 0.67 -9.32 7.40
C LEU A 202 0.70 -7.81 7.64
N ALA A 203 -0.42 -7.12 7.41
CA ALA A 203 -0.53 -5.70 7.69
C ALA A 203 -0.32 -5.41 9.19
N ALA A 204 -0.94 -6.20 10.07
CA ALA A 204 -0.78 -6.06 11.51
C ALA A 204 0.68 -6.27 11.94
N ASP A 205 1.31 -7.33 11.44
CA ASP A 205 2.72 -7.63 11.73
C ASP A 205 3.64 -6.48 11.28
N MET A 206 3.45 -5.99 10.05
CA MET A 206 4.29 -4.91 9.52
C MET A 206 4.07 -3.57 10.23
N TYR A 207 2.82 -3.22 10.62
CA TYR A 207 2.60 -2.03 11.44
C TYR A 207 3.21 -2.17 12.83
N ALA A 208 3.16 -3.36 13.45
CA ALA A 208 3.79 -3.61 14.75
C ALA A 208 5.32 -3.44 14.65
N ILE A 209 5.96 -4.06 13.65
CA ILE A 209 7.39 -3.91 13.38
C ILE A 209 7.76 -2.45 13.11
N PHE A 210 6.93 -1.72 12.34
CA PHE A 210 7.17 -0.31 12.04
C PHE A 210 7.13 0.55 13.30
N ILE A 211 6.15 0.34 14.17
CA ILE A 211 6.01 1.05 15.45
C ILE A 211 7.22 0.82 16.36
N GLU A 212 7.73 -0.39 16.38
CA GLU A 212 8.92 -0.77 17.15
C GLU A 212 10.19 -0.14 16.61
N LYS A 213 10.40 -0.24 15.28
CA LYS A 213 11.62 0.27 14.63
C LYS A 213 11.69 1.78 14.55
N TYR A 214 10.56 2.46 14.34
CA TYR A 214 10.47 3.90 14.07
C TYR A 214 9.57 4.65 15.05
N PRO A 215 9.84 4.62 16.38
CA PRO A 215 8.95 5.19 17.40
C PRO A 215 8.79 6.71 17.31
N LYS A 216 9.68 7.40 16.59
CA LYS A 216 9.66 8.85 16.36
C LYS A 216 9.16 9.24 14.97
N SER A 217 8.69 8.29 14.19
CA SER A 217 8.17 8.52 12.85
C SER A 217 6.96 9.45 12.83
N PRO A 218 6.81 10.33 11.84
CA PRO A 218 5.59 11.09 11.63
C PRO A 218 4.39 10.19 11.29
N PHE A 219 4.65 8.94 10.87
CA PHE A 219 3.60 7.96 10.55
C PHE A 219 3.15 7.11 11.74
N ILE A 220 3.71 7.32 12.94
CA ILE A 220 3.47 6.46 14.12
C ILE A 220 1.98 6.38 14.49
N ASP A 221 1.27 7.51 14.46
CA ASP A 221 -0.14 7.56 14.83
C ASP A 221 -1.03 6.89 13.78
N LYS A 222 -0.71 7.04 12.51
CA LYS A 222 -1.34 6.30 11.41
C LYS A 222 -1.12 4.79 11.59
N SER A 223 0.10 4.37 11.88
CA SER A 223 0.47 2.97 12.03
C SER A 223 -0.26 2.32 13.20
N ARG A 224 -0.35 2.98 14.36
CA ARG A 224 -1.10 2.49 15.52
C ARG A 224 -2.58 2.31 15.23
N ARG A 225 -3.22 3.28 14.59
CA ARG A 225 -4.63 3.15 14.19
C ARG A 225 -4.84 1.99 13.21
N ARG A 226 -3.97 1.86 12.19
CA ARG A 226 -4.08 0.79 11.20
C ARG A 226 -3.77 -0.58 11.79
N LEU A 227 -2.84 -0.67 12.74
CA LEU A 227 -2.60 -1.89 13.51
C LEU A 227 -3.87 -2.37 14.23
N ILE A 228 -4.57 -1.47 14.94
CA ILE A 228 -5.83 -1.79 15.60
C ILE A 228 -6.86 -2.31 14.59
N TYR A 229 -7.04 -1.61 13.47
CA TYR A 229 -8.02 -2.02 12.45
C TYR A 229 -7.63 -3.32 11.75
N ALA A 230 -6.35 -3.53 11.47
CA ALA A 230 -5.85 -4.78 10.90
C ALA A 230 -6.14 -5.94 11.85
N ASN A 231 -5.80 -5.81 13.13
CA ASN A 231 -6.08 -6.81 14.16
C ASN A 231 -7.57 -7.11 14.32
N ILE A 232 -8.45 -6.11 14.26
CA ILE A 232 -9.90 -6.34 14.26
C ILE A 232 -10.33 -7.11 13.00
N ALA A 233 -9.75 -6.77 11.85
CA ALA A 233 -10.12 -7.36 10.57
C ALA A 233 -9.59 -8.79 10.36
N THR A 234 -8.65 -9.28 11.18
CA THR A 234 -8.24 -10.69 11.16
C THR A 234 -9.33 -11.62 11.68
N PHE A 235 -10.30 -11.10 12.43
CA PHE A 235 -11.38 -11.90 12.98
C PHE A 235 -12.36 -12.38 11.91
N LYS A 236 -12.36 -13.67 11.64
CA LYS A 236 -13.18 -14.34 10.59
C LYS A 236 -14.52 -14.86 11.15
N GLY A 237 -14.79 -14.70 12.45
CA GLY A 237 -16.01 -15.14 13.09
C GLY A 237 -15.76 -15.96 14.39
N PRO A 238 -16.85 -16.28 15.14
CA PRO A 238 -16.73 -16.90 16.46
C PRO A 238 -16.15 -18.33 16.46
N GLN A 239 -16.11 -18.98 15.31
CA GLN A 239 -15.51 -20.31 15.14
C GLN A 239 -13.98 -20.28 15.02
N PHE A 240 -13.44 -19.10 14.66
CA PHE A 240 -12.02 -18.90 14.42
C PHE A 240 -11.31 -18.31 15.63
N ASP A 241 -10.01 -18.07 15.48
CA ASP A 241 -9.17 -17.46 16.49
C ASP A 241 -9.58 -16.00 16.79
N ILE A 242 -9.35 -15.57 18.05
CA ILE A 242 -9.63 -14.22 18.54
C ILE A 242 -8.36 -13.47 19.01
N VAL A 243 -7.19 -13.98 18.67
CA VAL A 243 -5.92 -13.35 19.09
C VAL A 243 -5.87 -11.91 18.61
N GLY A 244 -6.16 -11.65 17.32
CA GLY A 244 -6.20 -10.29 16.79
C GLY A 244 -7.17 -9.36 17.52
N LEU A 245 -8.35 -9.85 17.93
CA LEU A 245 -9.28 -9.04 18.74
C LEU A 245 -8.71 -8.68 20.10
N ARG A 246 -8.01 -9.60 20.75
CA ARG A 246 -7.37 -9.34 22.06
C ARG A 246 -6.24 -8.34 21.94
N GLU A 247 -5.43 -8.44 20.87
CA GLU A 247 -4.39 -7.48 20.59
C GLU A 247 -5.01 -6.09 20.33
N ALA A 248 -6.02 -5.99 19.47
CA ALA A 248 -6.72 -4.75 19.21
C ALA A 248 -7.30 -4.13 20.49
N LYS A 249 -7.89 -4.96 21.37
CA LYS A 249 -8.44 -4.49 22.64
C LYS A 249 -7.36 -3.91 23.55
N ARG A 250 -6.20 -4.55 23.64
CA ARG A 250 -5.06 -4.06 24.39
C ARG A 250 -4.57 -2.71 23.86
N GLU A 251 -4.39 -2.60 22.55
CA GLU A 251 -3.97 -1.34 21.90
C GLU A 251 -4.99 -0.22 22.11
N LEU A 252 -6.31 -0.51 22.02
CA LEU A 252 -7.37 0.44 22.30
C LEU A 252 -7.36 0.91 23.76
N GLN A 253 -7.16 0.01 24.72
CA GLN A 253 -7.05 0.33 26.15
C GLN A 253 -5.83 1.23 26.42
N GLN A 254 -4.70 0.91 25.78
CA GLN A 254 -3.51 1.74 25.87
C GLN A 254 -3.74 3.13 25.26
N LEU A 255 -4.45 3.20 24.12
CA LEU A 255 -4.79 4.47 23.48
C LEU A 255 -5.68 5.33 24.38
N ILE A 256 -6.69 4.75 25.04
CA ILE A 256 -7.55 5.46 25.99
C ILE A 256 -6.71 6.03 27.16
N ALA A 257 -5.76 5.25 27.68
CA ALA A 257 -4.92 5.66 28.80
C ALA A 257 -3.91 6.78 28.42
N THR A 258 -3.35 6.72 27.22
CA THR A 258 -2.24 7.61 26.80
C THR A 258 -2.70 8.81 25.98
N ARG A 259 -3.79 8.66 25.20
CA ARG A 259 -4.29 9.67 24.25
C ARG A 259 -5.81 9.70 24.22
N PRO A 260 -6.47 10.16 25.30
CA PRO A 260 -7.93 10.11 25.43
C PRO A 260 -8.67 10.82 24.31
N ALA A 261 -8.20 11.99 23.86
CA ALA A 261 -8.83 12.73 22.77
C ALA A 261 -8.80 11.98 21.42
N GLU A 262 -7.72 11.25 21.13
CA GLU A 262 -7.64 10.41 19.93
C GLU A 262 -8.53 9.17 20.07
N ALA A 263 -8.53 8.56 21.24
CA ALA A 263 -9.37 7.41 21.57
C ALA A 263 -10.87 7.74 21.40
N GLU A 264 -11.29 8.90 21.85
CA GLU A 264 -12.66 9.40 21.69
C GLU A 264 -12.99 9.60 20.20
N ARG A 265 -12.10 10.25 19.45
CA ARG A 265 -12.28 10.49 18.01
C ARG A 265 -12.49 9.22 17.19
N ILE A 266 -11.80 8.13 17.52
CA ILE A 266 -11.96 6.84 16.83
C ILE A 266 -13.05 5.95 17.43
N GLY A 267 -13.71 6.40 18.50
CA GLY A 267 -14.72 5.60 19.19
C GLY A 267 -14.15 4.36 19.88
N ALA A 268 -12.99 4.48 20.52
CA ALA A 268 -12.24 3.33 21.08
C ALA A 268 -13.07 2.49 22.05
N GLN A 269 -13.89 3.12 22.91
CA GLN A 269 -14.76 2.40 23.84
C GLN A 269 -15.82 1.56 23.12
N ALA A 270 -16.41 2.09 22.04
CA ALA A 270 -17.39 1.36 21.24
C ALA A 270 -16.75 0.15 20.53
N LEU A 271 -15.51 0.31 20.04
CA LEU A 271 -14.75 -0.81 19.46
C LEU A 271 -14.44 -1.88 20.51
N ILE A 272 -14.03 -1.49 21.72
CA ILE A 272 -13.80 -2.43 22.82
C ILE A 272 -15.10 -3.18 23.16
N ASN A 273 -16.23 -2.50 23.27
CA ASN A 273 -17.52 -3.14 23.56
C ASN A 273 -17.89 -4.17 22.47
N ARG A 274 -17.64 -3.85 21.20
CA ARG A 274 -17.86 -4.78 20.09
C ARG A 274 -16.92 -6.00 20.14
N ILE A 275 -15.64 -5.78 20.51
CA ILE A 275 -14.69 -6.88 20.70
C ILE A 275 -15.15 -7.79 21.84
N VAL A 276 -15.56 -7.21 22.98
CA VAL A 276 -16.09 -7.94 24.12
C VAL A 276 -17.31 -8.78 23.73
N GLU A 277 -18.23 -8.25 22.94
CA GLU A 277 -19.37 -9.01 22.43
C GLU A 277 -18.94 -10.16 21.50
N SER A 278 -17.92 -9.94 20.67
CA SER A 278 -17.37 -11.00 19.81
C SER A 278 -16.69 -12.11 20.62
N GLU A 279 -15.95 -11.76 21.69
CA GLU A 279 -15.35 -12.71 22.64
C GLU A 279 -16.44 -13.54 23.33
N ALA A 280 -17.51 -12.88 23.81
CA ALA A 280 -18.63 -13.56 24.44
C ALA A 280 -19.38 -14.48 23.44
N THR A 281 -19.59 -14.01 22.22
CA THR A 281 -20.23 -14.82 21.15
C THR A 281 -19.41 -16.07 20.83
N LYS A 282 -18.09 -15.99 20.82
CA LYS A 282 -17.23 -17.17 20.66
C LYS A 282 -17.45 -18.18 21.78
N MET A 283 -17.49 -17.72 23.03
CA MET A 283 -17.74 -18.61 24.18
C MET A 283 -19.13 -19.26 24.08
N LEU A 284 -20.17 -18.52 23.68
CA LEU A 284 -21.50 -19.07 23.45
C LEU A 284 -21.47 -20.16 22.37
N THR A 285 -20.85 -19.87 21.22
CA THR A 285 -20.73 -20.86 20.12
C THR A 285 -20.01 -22.13 20.60
N THR A 286 -19.01 -21.99 21.48
CA THR A 286 -18.31 -23.13 22.07
C THR A 286 -19.22 -23.91 23.02
N ALA A 287 -19.99 -23.23 23.88
CA ALA A 287 -20.94 -23.87 24.79
C ALA A 287 -22.04 -24.62 24.01
N GLU A 288 -22.59 -23.99 22.98
CA GLU A 288 -23.61 -24.61 22.08
C GLU A 288 -23.05 -25.85 21.38
N TRP A 289 -21.76 -25.82 21.00
CA TRP A 289 -21.11 -26.98 20.39
C TRP A 289 -20.99 -28.13 21.38
N TYR A 290 -20.52 -27.89 22.64
CA TYR A 290 -20.43 -28.92 23.68
C TYR A 290 -21.81 -29.51 24.01
N ASN A 291 -22.84 -28.68 24.14
CA ASN A 291 -24.19 -29.15 24.35
C ASN A 291 -24.68 -30.06 23.22
N ARG A 292 -24.34 -29.71 21.96
CA ARG A 292 -24.73 -30.51 20.79
C ARG A 292 -24.03 -31.86 20.70
N VAL A 293 -22.77 -31.95 21.14
CA VAL A 293 -22.01 -33.20 21.14
C VAL A 293 -22.29 -34.08 22.39
N GLY A 294 -23.19 -33.64 23.29
CA GLY A 294 -23.60 -34.40 24.46
C GLY A 294 -22.69 -34.25 25.67
N ASP A 295 -21.95 -33.15 25.79
CA ASP A 295 -21.18 -32.77 26.96
C ASP A 295 -21.78 -31.54 27.66
N PRO A 296 -22.87 -31.70 28.43
CA PRO A 296 -23.52 -30.60 29.12
C PRO A 296 -22.64 -30.01 30.24
N ILE A 297 -21.67 -30.76 30.79
CA ILE A 297 -20.77 -30.27 31.83
C ILE A 297 -19.83 -29.21 31.27
N ALA A 298 -19.22 -29.49 30.13
CA ALA A 298 -18.41 -28.50 29.43
C ALA A 298 -19.24 -27.30 28.94
N ALA A 299 -20.45 -27.54 28.46
CA ALA A 299 -21.33 -26.47 28.05
C ALA A 299 -21.67 -25.49 29.18
N GLU A 300 -22.03 -26.02 30.37
CA GLU A 300 -22.29 -25.22 31.57
C GLU A 300 -21.05 -24.45 32.01
N PHE A 301 -19.88 -25.07 32.02
CA PHE A 301 -18.62 -24.45 32.39
C PHE A 301 -18.34 -23.20 31.50
N PHE A 302 -18.55 -23.29 30.20
CA PHE A 302 -18.39 -22.13 29.30
C PHE A 302 -19.41 -21.04 29.60
N ILE A 303 -20.68 -21.39 29.88
CA ILE A 303 -21.73 -20.42 30.22
C ILE A 303 -21.43 -19.75 31.57
N ARG A 304 -20.97 -20.49 32.57
CA ARG A 304 -20.54 -19.95 33.85
C ARG A 304 -19.44 -18.90 33.69
N ASN A 305 -18.41 -19.23 32.92
CA ASN A 305 -17.33 -18.29 32.61
C ASN A 305 -17.83 -17.05 31.80
N MET A 306 -18.85 -17.21 30.96
CA MET A 306 -19.44 -16.08 30.26
C MET A 306 -20.13 -15.11 31.21
N VAL A 307 -20.93 -15.62 32.14
CA VAL A 307 -21.63 -14.79 33.13
C VAL A 307 -20.66 -14.02 34.00
N GLU A 308 -19.52 -14.63 34.36
CA GLU A 308 -18.49 -13.98 35.15
C GLU A 308 -17.72 -12.90 34.36
N ARG A 309 -17.33 -13.23 33.12
CA ARG A 309 -16.42 -12.35 32.32
C ARG A 309 -17.16 -11.31 31.50
N TYR A 310 -18.35 -11.64 31.01
CA TYR A 310 -19.12 -10.83 30.08
C TYR A 310 -20.58 -10.66 30.51
N PRO A 311 -20.85 -10.25 31.76
CA PRO A 311 -22.21 -10.24 32.33
C PRO A 311 -23.19 -9.36 31.53
N ARG A 312 -22.68 -8.35 30.80
CA ARG A 312 -23.52 -7.39 30.09
C ARG A 312 -23.57 -7.63 28.57
N SER A 313 -23.06 -8.76 28.07
CA SER A 313 -23.09 -9.06 26.63
C SER A 313 -24.44 -9.65 26.20
N ALA A 314 -24.86 -9.35 24.97
CA ALA A 314 -26.06 -9.96 24.39
C ALA A 314 -25.91 -11.48 24.22
N ALA A 315 -24.68 -11.96 23.99
CA ALA A 315 -24.38 -13.39 23.96
C ALA A 315 -24.61 -14.06 25.32
N THR A 316 -24.31 -13.40 26.43
CA THR A 316 -24.58 -13.93 27.77
C THR A 316 -26.08 -14.03 28.05
N VAL A 317 -26.87 -13.05 27.62
CA VAL A 317 -28.34 -13.14 27.73
C VAL A 317 -28.86 -14.36 26.97
N ARG A 318 -28.40 -14.59 25.75
CA ARG A 318 -28.76 -15.79 24.97
C ARG A 318 -28.29 -17.10 25.62
N ALA A 319 -27.11 -17.10 26.23
CA ALA A 319 -26.62 -18.26 26.99
C ALA A 319 -27.54 -18.60 28.15
N LEU A 320 -28.06 -17.60 28.87
CA LEU A 320 -29.02 -17.79 29.97
C LEU A 320 -30.39 -18.22 29.50
N ASP A 321 -30.75 -18.03 28.23
CA ASP A 321 -32.00 -18.60 27.65
C ASP A 321 -31.87 -20.09 27.38
N ILE A 322 -30.69 -20.61 27.04
CA ILE A 322 -30.46 -22.02 26.75
C ILE A 322 -30.06 -22.86 27.96
N ILE A 323 -29.53 -22.21 29.03
CA ILE A 323 -28.98 -22.91 30.21
C ILE A 323 -29.97 -23.88 30.90
N PRO A 324 -31.32 -23.61 31.01
CA PRO A 324 -32.21 -24.54 31.66
C PRO A 324 -32.23 -25.93 31.00
N GLY A 325 -32.12 -25.98 29.67
CA GLY A 325 -32.04 -27.26 28.93
C GLY A 325 -30.71 -28.01 29.18
N ILE A 326 -29.63 -27.29 29.45
CA ILE A 326 -28.33 -27.88 29.81
C ILE A 326 -28.36 -28.42 31.23
N LEU A 327 -28.88 -27.62 32.19
CA LEU A 327 -28.96 -28.01 33.60
C LEU A 327 -29.77 -29.31 33.80
N ALA A 328 -30.85 -29.51 33.01
CA ALA A 328 -31.63 -30.72 33.07
C ALA A 328 -30.87 -32.00 32.69
N GLN A 329 -29.71 -31.88 32.08
CA GLN A 329 -28.87 -33.02 31.67
C GLN A 329 -27.65 -33.23 32.60
N LEU A 330 -27.48 -32.34 33.60
CA LEU A 330 -26.31 -32.38 34.47
C LEU A 330 -26.49 -33.38 35.66
N PRO A 331 -25.39 -34.02 36.10
CA PRO A 331 -25.39 -34.79 37.35
C PRO A 331 -25.66 -33.89 38.57
N GLU A 332 -26.30 -34.42 39.61
CA GLU A 332 -26.63 -33.67 40.84
C GLU A 332 -25.41 -33.01 41.50
N THR A 333 -24.26 -33.67 41.45
CA THR A 333 -22.99 -33.13 41.99
C THR A 333 -22.53 -31.86 41.33
N VAL A 334 -22.79 -31.70 40.00
CA VAL A 334 -22.45 -30.50 39.24
C VAL A 334 -23.52 -29.44 39.46
N LEU A 335 -24.80 -29.81 39.48
CA LEU A 335 -25.91 -28.92 39.77
C LEU A 335 -25.77 -28.23 41.14
N ALA A 336 -25.32 -28.97 42.19
CA ALA A 336 -25.10 -28.40 43.50
C ALA A 336 -24.05 -27.26 43.53
N SER A 337 -23.13 -27.24 42.58
CA SER A 337 -22.10 -26.22 42.45
C SER A 337 -22.43 -25.12 41.44
N ALA A 338 -23.54 -25.25 40.71
CA ALA A 338 -23.96 -24.29 39.68
C ALA A 338 -24.50 -22.99 40.31
N PRO A 339 -24.21 -21.81 39.70
CA PRO A 339 -24.79 -20.55 40.11
C PRO A 339 -26.32 -20.56 39.95
N ASP A 340 -26.99 -19.66 40.70
CA ASP A 340 -28.43 -19.38 40.44
C ASP A 340 -28.63 -18.59 39.14
N TYR A 341 -28.66 -19.33 38.06
CA TYR A 341 -28.86 -18.73 36.70
C TYR A 341 -30.20 -18.03 36.53
N LYS A 342 -31.21 -18.39 37.30
CA LYS A 342 -32.51 -17.76 37.28
C LYS A 342 -32.43 -16.33 37.83
N MET A 343 -31.80 -16.18 38.99
CA MET A 343 -31.57 -14.85 39.60
C MET A 343 -30.68 -13.99 38.72
N LEU A 344 -29.65 -14.56 38.09
CA LEU A 344 -28.76 -13.87 37.17
C LEU A 344 -29.51 -13.38 35.94
N ARG A 345 -30.41 -14.20 35.38
CA ARG A 345 -31.24 -13.81 34.23
C ARG A 345 -32.19 -12.66 34.58
N GLU A 346 -32.85 -12.73 35.70
CA GLU A 346 -33.77 -11.67 36.17
C GLU A 346 -33.04 -10.36 36.41
N GLY A 347 -31.83 -10.42 36.95
CA GLY A 347 -30.98 -9.23 37.13
C GLY A 347 -30.52 -8.57 35.83
N LEU A 348 -30.29 -9.38 34.78
CA LEU A 348 -29.84 -8.87 33.46
C LEU A 348 -30.97 -8.38 32.57
N VAL A 349 -32.18 -8.97 32.66
CA VAL A 349 -33.35 -8.56 31.87
C VAL A 349 -33.85 -7.17 32.27
N ASN A 350 -33.63 -6.77 33.51
CA ASN A 350 -33.94 -5.41 34.00
C ASN A 350 -32.92 -4.36 33.57
N PHE A 351 -31.83 -4.75 32.93
CA PHE A 351 -30.86 -3.85 32.35
C PHE A 351 -31.35 -3.36 30.97
N ASP A 352 -31.40 -2.05 30.79
CA ASP A 352 -31.97 -1.40 29.59
C ASP A 352 -31.38 -1.97 28.29
N ARG A 353 -32.22 -2.71 27.53
CA ARG A 353 -31.86 -3.37 26.26
C ARG A 353 -31.43 -2.38 25.17
N THR A 354 -31.77 -1.12 25.28
CA THR A 354 -31.46 -0.09 24.28
C THR A 354 -29.99 0.21 24.12
N ILE A 355 -29.17 -0.05 25.13
CA ILE A 355 -27.71 0.22 25.09
C ILE A 355 -26.95 -0.92 24.39
N LEU A 356 -27.51 -2.13 24.30
CA LEU A 356 -26.84 -3.33 23.80
C LEU A 356 -27.19 -3.68 22.34
N LEU A 357 -28.27 -3.16 21.79
CA LEU A 357 -28.83 -3.60 20.50
C LEU A 357 -28.49 -2.71 19.31
N ASP A 358 -27.98 -1.52 19.51
CA ASP A 358 -27.46 -0.69 18.43
C ASP A 358 -25.93 -0.65 18.48
N PRO A 359 -25.24 -1.52 17.72
CA PRO A 359 -23.82 -1.30 17.53
C PRO A 359 -23.67 0.05 16.81
N PRO A 360 -22.87 0.98 17.35
CA PRO A 360 -22.62 2.23 16.65
C PRO A 360 -22.11 1.89 15.25
N LYS A 361 -22.77 2.44 14.23
CA LYS A 361 -22.28 2.39 12.87
C LYS A 361 -20.92 3.10 12.86
N VAL A 362 -19.85 2.34 12.98
CA VAL A 362 -18.49 2.88 12.78
C VAL A 362 -18.38 3.19 11.29
N THR A 363 -18.68 4.42 10.94
CA THR A 363 -18.29 4.98 9.66
C THR A 363 -16.78 5.13 9.75
N ILE A 364 -16.04 4.28 9.06
CA ILE A 364 -14.61 4.47 8.85
C ILE A 364 -14.52 5.68 7.91
N GLU A 365 -14.43 6.89 8.49
CA GLU A 365 -14.07 8.07 7.73
C GLU A 365 -12.60 7.96 7.38
N GLY A 366 -12.33 7.74 6.14
CA GLY A 366 -11.01 7.74 5.56
C GLY A 366 -10.95 6.79 4.38
N GLU A 367 -11.08 7.37 3.20
CA GLU A 367 -10.75 6.74 1.91
C GLU A 367 -11.52 5.46 1.59
N ARG A 368 -12.80 5.61 1.26
CA ARG A 368 -13.36 4.75 0.22
C ARG A 368 -12.67 5.19 -1.09
N PRO A 369 -11.83 4.37 -1.73
CA PRO A 369 -11.64 4.55 -3.15
C PRO A 369 -13.05 4.51 -3.74
N ALA A 370 -13.42 5.50 -4.55
CA ALA A 370 -14.69 5.54 -5.23
C ALA A 370 -14.88 4.19 -5.93
N ILE A 371 -15.69 3.33 -5.33
CA ILE A 371 -16.19 2.16 -6.03
C ILE A 371 -17.09 2.75 -7.08
N SER A 372 -16.61 2.72 -8.33
CA SER A 372 -17.42 3.02 -9.50
C SER A 372 -18.76 2.36 -9.31
N GLN A 373 -19.84 3.14 -9.35
CA GLN A 373 -21.21 2.66 -9.31
C GLN A 373 -21.63 2.04 -10.65
N ASP A 374 -20.67 1.67 -11.48
CA ASP A 374 -20.96 0.89 -12.66
C ASP A 374 -21.50 -0.47 -12.20
N PRO A 375 -22.68 -0.87 -12.69
CA PRO A 375 -23.22 -2.18 -12.37
C PRO A 375 -22.19 -3.22 -12.81
N PRO A 376 -22.06 -4.35 -12.07
CA PRO A 376 -21.14 -5.38 -12.44
C PRO A 376 -21.43 -5.77 -13.88
N ILE A 377 -20.48 -5.53 -14.78
CA ILE A 377 -20.54 -6.09 -16.13
C ILE A 377 -20.57 -7.59 -15.91
N VAL A 378 -21.74 -8.17 -16.06
CA VAL A 378 -21.91 -9.61 -16.19
C VAL A 378 -21.13 -9.96 -17.45
N ARG A 379 -19.86 -10.32 -17.28
CA ARG A 379 -19.10 -11.00 -18.32
C ARG A 379 -19.78 -12.35 -18.47
N GLU A 380 -20.65 -12.44 -19.46
CA GLU A 380 -21.06 -13.74 -19.98
C GLU A 380 -19.80 -14.58 -20.13
N GLY A 381 -19.79 -15.70 -19.41
CA GLY A 381 -18.67 -16.59 -19.36
C GLY A 381 -18.24 -16.95 -20.77
N ARG A 382 -17.03 -16.59 -21.17
CA ARG A 382 -16.37 -17.32 -22.22
C ARG A 382 -16.20 -18.72 -21.69
N GLY A 383 -17.04 -19.62 -22.22
CA GLY A 383 -16.93 -21.02 -21.94
C GLY A 383 -15.49 -21.48 -22.17
N MET A 384 -15.01 -22.39 -21.33
CA MET A 384 -13.74 -23.05 -21.55
C MET A 384 -13.69 -23.54 -23.01
N PRO A 385 -12.54 -23.37 -23.69
CA PRO A 385 -12.40 -23.91 -25.03
C PRO A 385 -12.64 -25.43 -24.99
N PRO A 386 -13.28 -26.02 -26.00
CA PRO A 386 -13.59 -27.44 -26.02
C PRO A 386 -12.34 -28.29 -25.82
N GLU A 387 -12.48 -29.37 -25.02
CA GLU A 387 -11.40 -30.29 -24.73
C GLU A 387 -10.82 -30.85 -26.04
N GLY A 388 -9.50 -30.81 -26.17
CA GLY A 388 -8.77 -31.27 -27.36
C GLY A 388 -8.31 -30.18 -28.32
N THR A 389 -8.51 -28.90 -28.00
CA THR A 389 -7.95 -27.80 -28.77
C THR A 389 -6.59 -27.38 -28.22
N GLU A 390 -5.66 -26.98 -29.11
CA GLU A 390 -4.32 -26.48 -28.76
C GLU A 390 -4.36 -25.37 -27.71
N ALA A 391 -5.44 -24.57 -27.71
CA ALA A 391 -5.71 -23.52 -26.72
C ALA A 391 -6.06 -24.10 -25.31
N ALA A 392 -6.74 -25.25 -25.26
CA ALA A 392 -7.07 -25.91 -23.99
C ALA A 392 -5.84 -26.59 -23.38
N GLU A 393 -4.95 -27.13 -24.20
CA GLU A 393 -3.68 -27.71 -23.75
C GLU A 393 -2.70 -26.63 -23.29
N ALA A 394 -2.61 -25.50 -23.98
CA ALA A 394 -1.81 -24.35 -23.59
C ALA A 394 -2.30 -23.77 -22.23
N LEU A 395 -3.61 -23.70 -21.99
CA LEU A 395 -4.18 -23.25 -20.74
C LEU A 395 -3.92 -24.24 -19.58
N LYS A 396 -3.97 -25.55 -19.84
CA LYS A 396 -3.61 -26.59 -18.86
C LYS A 396 -2.12 -26.56 -18.50
N GLU A 397 -1.26 -26.34 -19.48
CA GLU A 397 0.19 -26.23 -19.28
C GLU A 397 0.54 -24.94 -18.51
N GLN A 398 -0.13 -23.81 -18.81
CA GLN A 398 0.03 -22.55 -18.10
C GLN A 398 -0.43 -22.68 -16.63
N LYS A 399 -1.53 -23.39 -16.39
CA LYS A 399 -2.02 -23.65 -15.04
C LYS A 399 -1.08 -24.56 -14.25
N ARG A 400 -0.50 -25.57 -14.89
CA ARG A 400 0.48 -26.49 -14.29
C ARG A 400 1.81 -25.78 -13.95
N ARG A 401 2.23 -24.80 -14.76
CA ARG A 401 3.40 -23.95 -14.48
C ARG A 401 3.14 -22.97 -13.34
N ALA A 402 1.91 -22.47 -13.20
CA ALA A 402 1.52 -21.58 -12.11
C ALA A 402 1.35 -22.31 -10.77
N GLU A 403 1.02 -23.61 -10.80
CA GLU A 403 0.85 -24.46 -9.62
C GLU A 403 2.13 -25.17 -9.16
N SER A 404 3.21 -25.12 -9.96
CA SER A 404 4.50 -25.65 -9.55
C SER A 404 5.17 -24.66 -8.58
N PRO A 405 5.43 -25.05 -7.32
CA PRO A 405 6.17 -24.19 -6.42
C PRO A 405 7.57 -23.99 -6.96
N VAL A 406 7.87 -22.78 -7.42
CA VAL A 406 9.24 -22.37 -7.71
C VAL A 406 9.94 -22.28 -6.36
N ASN A 407 10.63 -23.35 -5.99
CA ASN A 407 11.46 -23.42 -4.81
C ASN A 407 12.71 -22.55 -5.06
N ILE A 408 12.61 -21.25 -4.85
CA ILE A 408 13.74 -20.34 -4.84
C ILE A 408 14.25 -20.32 -3.40
N PRO A 409 15.46 -20.81 -3.12
CA PRO A 409 16.05 -20.71 -1.80
C PRO A 409 16.17 -19.23 -1.42
N PRO A 410 15.90 -18.82 -0.16
CA PRO A 410 16.06 -17.45 0.27
C PRO A 410 17.53 -17.04 0.07
N GLY A 411 17.75 -15.96 -0.69
CA GLY A 411 19.08 -15.39 -0.94
C GLY A 411 19.64 -15.55 -2.35
N GLN A 412 18.92 -16.14 -3.30
CA GLN A 412 19.38 -16.11 -4.70
C GLN A 412 18.98 -14.79 -5.38
N PRO A 413 19.92 -14.13 -6.08
CA PRO A 413 19.63 -12.93 -6.86
C PRO A 413 18.72 -13.28 -8.06
N LEU A 414 17.93 -12.28 -8.49
CA LEU A 414 17.21 -12.34 -9.77
C LEU A 414 18.16 -12.78 -10.88
N PRO A 415 17.74 -13.65 -11.82
CA PRO A 415 18.58 -14.09 -12.91
C PRO A 415 19.05 -12.89 -13.74
N ILE A 416 20.35 -12.76 -13.88
CA ILE A 416 20.98 -11.79 -14.78
C ILE A 416 20.66 -12.28 -16.20
N PRO A 417 20.17 -11.42 -17.12
CA PRO A 417 20.02 -11.82 -18.50
C PRO A 417 21.38 -12.21 -19.07
N PRO A 418 21.45 -13.23 -19.92
CA PRO A 418 22.69 -13.63 -20.58
C PRO A 418 23.13 -12.48 -21.50
N GLY A 419 24.12 -11.77 -21.08
CA GLY A 419 24.75 -10.69 -21.79
C GLY A 419 26.24 -10.84 -21.57
N ASP A 420 26.89 -11.43 -22.56
CA ASP A 420 28.31 -11.37 -22.91
C ASP A 420 29.30 -11.54 -21.77
N ASP A 421 29.73 -12.75 -21.59
CA ASP A 421 31.05 -13.06 -21.01
C ASP A 421 32.14 -12.38 -21.83
N PRO A 422 33.26 -11.94 -21.19
CA PRO A 422 34.32 -11.14 -21.77
C PRO A 422 35.05 -11.78 -22.95
#